data_ec6b0c5c5f70f50fc39844a972dea51a
#
_entry.id   ec6b0c5c5f70f50fc39844a972dea51a
#
_cell.length_a   1.000
_cell.length_b   1.000
_cell.length_c   1.000
_cell.angle_alpha   90.00
_cell.angle_beta   90.00
_cell.angle_gamma   90.00
#
_symmetry.space_group_name_H-M   'P 1'
#
loop_
_entity.id
_entity.type
_entity.pdbx_description
1 polymer ?
#
loop_
_entity_poly.entity_id
_entity_poly.type
_entity_poly.pdbx_seq_one_letter_code
_entity_poly.pdbx_strand_id
1 'polypeptide(L)'
;MFEQGIFANKSLRIGLLEYANTKPILFGMGSIPLDRRPQITLATPSAVVEMLCRGDLDAGVVSSVECFRRDGLVIVPGIGIAASGEVMSVKLFAAKELSRVRSVALDRGSRSAAALTRILLAELYGAQPEFVSCKPELDTMLLSCDAALLIGDSALTSSAPPGVDVFDLGREWYQLTGLPFVYALCAVRDPLLVGEVYGLLITSVEKGQQRLGEVVRLEAERLGLEPEVLDHYFRGVLRYVLTPEDEAGLRKFVELAAAHGLVAPSADRSICVAQRRFQ
;
A
#
# COMPACT_ATOMS: atom_id res chain seq x y z
N MET A 1 -34.04 26.21 23.83
CA MET A 1 -33.62 25.01 24.56
C MET A 1 -33.09 24.05 23.47
N PHE A 2 -31.82 24.19 23.15
CA PHE A 2 -31.18 23.33 22.13
C PHE A 2 -30.69 22.10 22.87
N GLU A 3 -31.26 20.95 22.55
CA GLU A 3 -30.76 19.66 23.01
C GLU A 3 -29.34 19.47 22.44
N GLN A 4 -28.35 19.56 23.31
CA GLN A 4 -27.00 19.06 23.03
C GLN A 4 -27.10 17.54 22.96
N GLY A 5 -27.20 17.02 21.71
CA GLY A 5 -27.03 15.61 21.45
C GLY A 5 -25.69 15.16 21.99
N ILE A 6 -25.71 14.32 23.00
CA ILE A 6 -24.57 13.62 23.56
C ILE A 6 -24.09 12.65 22.46
N PHE A 7 -23.25 13.12 21.53
CA PHE A 7 -22.42 12.21 20.72
C PHE A 7 -21.42 11.59 21.70
N ALA A 8 -21.71 10.39 22.14
CA ALA A 8 -20.71 9.56 22.77
C ALA A 8 -19.50 9.52 21.83
N ASN A 9 -18.37 10.04 22.28
CA ASN A 9 -17.13 10.14 21.52
C ASN A 9 -16.59 8.72 21.29
N LYS A 10 -17.20 8.01 20.31
CA LYS A 10 -16.79 6.64 19.97
C LYS A 10 -15.42 6.75 19.30
N SER A 11 -14.41 6.24 19.98
CA SER A 11 -13.06 6.19 19.43
C SER A 11 -13.08 5.53 18.04
N LEU A 12 -12.48 6.18 17.03
CA LEU A 12 -12.35 5.64 15.67
C LEU A 12 -11.61 4.31 15.69
N ARG A 13 -12.07 3.36 14.89
CA ARG A 13 -11.40 2.06 14.65
C ARG A 13 -10.67 2.11 13.33
N ILE A 14 -9.34 2.06 13.38
CA ILE A 14 -8.49 2.24 12.19
C ILE A 14 -7.66 0.98 11.94
N GLY A 15 -7.73 0.47 10.71
CA GLY A 15 -6.88 -0.60 10.23
C GLY A 15 -5.58 -0.06 9.61
N LEU A 16 -4.45 -0.58 10.06
CA LEU A 16 -3.14 -0.34 9.44
C LEU A 16 -2.55 -1.68 8.98
N LEU A 17 -1.65 -1.60 7.99
CA LEU A 17 -0.92 -2.77 7.54
C LEU A 17 0.10 -3.18 8.61
N GLU A 18 0.31 -4.48 8.78
CA GLU A 18 1.25 -5.01 9.78
C GLU A 18 2.74 -4.85 9.39
N TYR A 19 3.02 -4.34 8.18
CA TYR A 19 4.36 -4.19 7.63
C TYR A 19 5.10 -2.94 8.15
N ALA A 20 6.42 -2.92 7.97
CA ALA A 20 7.28 -1.79 8.34
C ALA A 20 6.80 -0.46 7.74
N ASN A 21 6.27 -0.45 6.51
CA ASN A 21 5.85 0.76 5.81
C ASN A 21 4.78 1.60 6.52
N THR A 22 4.02 1.04 7.46
CA THR A 22 3.02 1.78 8.24
C THR A 22 3.49 2.16 9.65
N LYS A 23 4.67 1.70 10.07
CA LYS A 23 5.16 1.94 11.44
C LYS A 23 5.35 3.42 11.77
N PRO A 24 5.83 4.30 10.87
CA PRO A 24 5.88 5.73 11.17
C PRO A 24 4.49 6.30 11.51
N ILE A 25 3.44 5.90 10.80
CA ILE A 25 2.06 6.31 11.10
C ILE A 25 1.63 5.78 12.48
N LEU A 26 1.87 4.50 12.75
CA LEU A 26 1.54 3.86 14.02
C LEU A 26 2.21 4.54 15.22
N PHE A 27 3.51 4.84 15.10
CA PHE A 27 4.27 5.54 16.15
C PHE A 27 3.74 6.96 16.39
N GLY A 28 3.37 7.66 15.32
CA GLY A 28 2.73 8.96 15.42
C GLY A 28 1.38 8.90 16.12
N MET A 29 0.55 7.89 15.82
CA MET A 29 -0.72 7.66 16.53
C MET A 29 -0.51 7.42 18.03
N GLY A 30 0.58 6.73 18.41
CA GLY A 30 0.96 6.56 19.80
C GLY A 30 1.23 7.87 20.55
N SER A 31 1.51 8.95 19.84
CA SER A 31 1.71 10.31 20.41
C SER A 31 0.42 11.13 20.53
N ILE A 32 -0.72 10.62 20.09
CA ILE A 32 -2.03 11.25 20.24
C ILE A 32 -2.51 11.05 21.68
N PRO A 33 -3.11 12.06 22.33
CA PRO A 33 -3.71 11.92 23.65
C PRO A 33 -4.70 10.76 23.73
N LEU A 34 -4.73 10.05 24.86
CA LEU A 34 -5.50 8.81 25.02
C LEU A 34 -7.00 8.98 24.76
N ASP A 35 -7.57 10.13 25.12
CA ASP A 35 -8.98 10.47 24.92
C ASP A 35 -9.38 10.66 23.45
N ARG A 36 -8.40 10.88 22.56
CA ARG A 36 -8.58 11.06 21.11
C ARG A 36 -7.90 9.97 20.28
N ARG A 37 -7.23 9.02 20.94
CA ARG A 37 -6.46 7.97 20.24
C ARG A 37 -7.43 6.96 19.64
N PRO A 38 -7.29 6.63 18.33
CA PRO A 38 -8.08 5.61 17.71
C PRO A 38 -7.72 4.22 18.25
N GLN A 39 -8.67 3.28 18.13
CA GLN A 39 -8.37 1.86 18.27
C GLN A 39 -7.70 1.36 17.00
N ILE A 40 -6.50 0.78 17.13
CA ILE A 40 -5.69 0.33 15.99
C ILE A 40 -5.77 -1.19 15.86
N THR A 41 -6.05 -1.64 14.64
CA THR A 41 -5.92 -3.04 14.24
C THR A 41 -4.81 -3.15 13.21
N LEU A 42 -3.80 -4.01 13.48
CA LEU A 42 -2.76 -4.36 12.52
C LEU A 42 -3.14 -5.65 11.83
N ALA A 43 -3.15 -5.66 10.50
CA ALA A 43 -3.50 -6.84 9.71
C ALA A 43 -2.89 -6.79 8.30
N THR A 44 -3.01 -7.88 7.56
CA THR A 44 -2.63 -7.93 6.15
C THR A 44 -3.51 -7.00 5.30
N PRO A 45 -3.05 -6.51 4.13
CA PRO A 45 -3.86 -5.64 3.27
C PRO A 45 -5.23 -6.21 2.91
N SER A 46 -5.30 -7.51 2.67
CA SER A 46 -6.57 -8.19 2.38
C SER A 46 -7.51 -8.22 3.59
N ALA A 47 -6.99 -8.42 4.80
CA ALA A 47 -7.81 -8.45 6.02
C ALA A 47 -8.33 -7.04 6.38
N VAL A 48 -7.50 -5.99 6.26
CA VAL A 48 -7.92 -4.60 6.53
C VAL A 48 -9.10 -4.21 5.63
N VAL A 49 -9.03 -4.47 4.32
CA VAL A 49 -10.13 -4.11 3.41
C VAL A 49 -11.39 -4.92 3.69
N GLU A 50 -11.29 -6.20 4.03
CA GLU A 50 -12.47 -7.02 4.40
C GLU A 50 -13.14 -6.51 5.69
N MET A 51 -12.35 -6.18 6.72
CA MET A 51 -12.86 -5.60 7.97
C MET A 51 -13.52 -4.24 7.73
N LEU A 52 -12.90 -3.39 6.89
CA LEU A 52 -13.47 -2.10 6.52
C LEU A 52 -14.81 -2.27 5.79
N CYS A 53 -14.89 -3.17 4.81
CA CYS A 53 -16.12 -3.44 4.07
C CYS A 53 -17.24 -4.00 4.95
N ARG A 54 -16.94 -4.81 5.97
CA ARG A 54 -17.93 -5.30 6.95
C ARG A 54 -18.37 -4.28 7.98
N GLY A 55 -17.63 -3.16 8.13
CA GLY A 55 -17.89 -2.15 9.15
C GLY A 55 -17.28 -2.48 10.52
N ASP A 56 -16.32 -3.43 10.56
CA ASP A 56 -15.51 -3.70 11.76
C ASP A 56 -14.51 -2.57 12.01
N LEU A 57 -14.15 -1.81 10.95
CA LEU A 57 -13.30 -0.63 10.97
C LEU A 57 -14.07 0.57 10.41
N ASP A 58 -13.72 1.77 10.88
CA ASP A 58 -14.27 3.04 10.41
C ASP A 58 -13.39 3.64 9.29
N ALA A 59 -12.07 3.40 9.36
CA ALA A 59 -11.08 3.76 8.35
C ALA A 59 -10.00 2.68 8.22
N GLY A 60 -9.28 2.69 7.10
CA GLY A 60 -8.16 1.77 6.92
C GLY A 60 -7.18 2.23 5.87
N VAL A 61 -5.89 1.90 6.07
CA VAL A 61 -4.88 1.96 5.02
C VAL A 61 -5.00 0.65 4.23
N VAL A 62 -5.47 0.76 3.00
CA VAL A 62 -5.78 -0.38 2.13
C VAL A 62 -4.97 -0.33 0.84
N SER A 63 -4.79 -1.46 0.18
CA SER A 63 -4.18 -1.48 -1.17
C SER A 63 -4.93 -0.55 -2.11
N SER A 64 -4.22 0.31 -2.84
CA SER A 64 -4.84 1.35 -3.70
C SER A 64 -5.85 0.78 -4.69
N VAL A 65 -5.57 -0.37 -5.30
CA VAL A 65 -6.49 -1.03 -6.26
C VAL A 65 -7.85 -1.38 -5.65
N GLU A 66 -7.93 -1.66 -4.36
CA GLU A 66 -9.19 -2.05 -3.70
C GLU A 66 -10.18 -0.88 -3.61
N CYS A 67 -9.68 0.37 -3.55
CA CYS A 67 -10.52 1.56 -3.62
C CYS A 67 -11.28 1.70 -4.96
N PHE A 68 -10.81 1.01 -5.99
CA PHE A 68 -11.40 1.00 -7.34
C PHE A 68 -12.11 -0.31 -7.68
N ARG A 69 -11.96 -1.34 -6.86
CA ARG A 69 -12.65 -2.63 -6.98
C ARG A 69 -13.87 -2.76 -6.11
N ARG A 70 -13.92 -2.00 -5.02
CA ARG A 70 -14.95 -2.12 -3.98
C ARG A 70 -15.84 -0.89 -3.96
N ASP A 71 -17.14 -1.11 -4.13
CA ASP A 71 -18.12 -0.06 -3.94
C ASP A 71 -18.23 0.35 -2.47
N GLY A 72 -18.57 1.63 -2.24
CA GLY A 72 -18.79 2.17 -0.89
C GLY A 72 -17.54 2.54 -0.12
N LEU A 73 -16.33 2.41 -0.71
CA LEU A 73 -15.12 2.97 -0.14
C LEU A 73 -14.91 4.41 -0.65
N VAL A 74 -14.66 5.33 0.27
CA VAL A 74 -14.34 6.73 -0.03
C VAL A 74 -12.89 6.99 0.34
N ILE A 75 -12.11 7.45 -0.64
CA ILE A 75 -10.69 7.76 -0.46
C ILE A 75 -10.55 9.02 0.40
N VAL A 76 -9.70 8.97 1.41
CA VAL A 76 -9.23 10.14 2.16
C VAL A 76 -8.14 10.81 1.32
N PRO A 77 -8.37 12.04 0.79
CA PRO A 77 -7.44 12.68 -0.12
C PRO A 77 -6.07 12.96 0.51
N GLY A 78 -5.01 12.90 -0.28
CA GLY A 78 -3.68 13.33 0.11
C GLY A 78 -2.94 12.43 1.09
N ILE A 79 -3.53 11.32 1.55
CA ILE A 79 -2.90 10.36 2.46
C ILE A 79 -2.80 8.97 1.81
N GLY A 80 -1.58 8.43 1.79
CA GLY A 80 -1.32 7.12 1.20
C GLY A 80 0.10 6.64 1.48
N ILE A 81 0.53 5.62 0.75
CA ILE A 81 1.90 5.15 0.72
C ILE A 81 2.34 5.10 -0.74
N ALA A 82 3.27 5.96 -1.11
CA ALA A 82 3.79 6.09 -2.46
C ALA A 82 5.32 6.04 -2.50
N ALA A 83 5.87 5.70 -3.65
CA ALA A 83 7.30 5.81 -3.94
C ALA A 83 7.51 6.24 -5.41
N SER A 84 8.63 6.91 -5.68
CA SER A 84 9.05 7.30 -7.04
C SER A 84 10.32 6.53 -7.41
N GLY A 85 10.24 5.71 -8.44
CA GLY A 85 11.30 4.76 -8.76
C GLY A 85 11.33 3.59 -7.79
N GLU A 86 12.49 3.23 -7.27
CA GLU A 86 12.65 2.08 -6.38
C GLU A 86 11.76 2.17 -5.13
N VAL A 87 11.13 1.02 -4.77
CA VAL A 87 10.31 0.91 -3.55
C VAL A 87 10.91 0.00 -2.48
N MET A 88 11.87 -0.84 -2.83
CA MET A 88 12.57 -1.80 -1.98
C MET A 88 11.70 -2.93 -1.42
N SER A 89 10.42 -2.68 -1.15
CA SER A 89 9.49 -3.59 -0.47
C SER A 89 8.44 -4.24 -1.39
N VAL A 90 8.63 -4.16 -2.72
CA VAL A 90 7.78 -4.85 -3.70
C VAL A 90 8.69 -5.36 -4.81
N LYS A 91 9.01 -6.66 -4.75
CA LYS A 91 10.03 -7.28 -5.61
C LYS A 91 9.47 -8.50 -6.33
N LEU A 92 9.78 -8.60 -7.63
CA LEU A 92 9.57 -9.81 -8.42
C LEU A 92 10.92 -10.52 -8.57
N PHE A 93 11.01 -11.73 -8.05
CA PHE A 93 12.14 -12.64 -8.18
C PHE A 93 11.87 -13.57 -9.37
N ALA A 94 12.73 -13.59 -10.37
CA ALA A 94 12.53 -14.36 -11.59
C ALA A 94 13.71 -15.30 -11.88
N ALA A 95 13.39 -16.59 -12.01
CA ALA A 95 14.36 -17.62 -12.40
C ALA A 95 14.56 -17.71 -13.93
N LYS A 96 13.86 -16.85 -14.68
CA LYS A 96 13.92 -16.74 -16.14
C LYS A 96 13.80 -15.29 -16.58
N GLU A 97 14.20 -15.00 -17.81
CA GLU A 97 13.89 -13.71 -18.45
C GLU A 97 12.39 -13.42 -18.39
N LEU A 98 12.00 -12.19 -18.00
CA LEU A 98 10.59 -11.83 -17.77
C LEU A 98 9.70 -12.04 -19.00
N SER A 99 10.23 -11.90 -20.21
CA SER A 99 9.54 -12.21 -21.47
C SER A 99 9.19 -13.71 -21.65
N ARG A 100 9.84 -14.59 -20.89
CA ARG A 100 9.68 -16.05 -20.97
C ARG A 100 9.00 -16.67 -19.73
N VAL A 101 8.60 -15.84 -18.77
CA VAL A 101 7.89 -16.30 -17.58
C VAL A 101 6.50 -16.81 -17.96
N ARG A 102 6.16 -18.03 -17.55
CA ARG A 102 4.87 -18.69 -17.80
C ARG A 102 4.02 -18.83 -16.55
N SER A 103 4.63 -18.73 -15.36
CA SER A 103 3.93 -18.82 -14.09
C SER A 103 4.54 -17.85 -13.07
N VAL A 104 3.68 -17.19 -12.28
CA VAL A 104 4.09 -16.26 -11.23
C VAL A 104 3.35 -16.59 -9.94
N ALA A 105 4.11 -16.89 -8.89
CA ALA A 105 3.59 -17.01 -7.54
C ALA A 105 3.38 -15.60 -6.97
N LEU A 106 2.15 -15.29 -6.55
CA LEU A 106 1.79 -14.02 -5.94
C LEU A 106 1.64 -14.17 -4.43
N ASP A 107 2.31 -13.33 -3.66
CA ASP A 107 2.05 -13.20 -2.22
C ASP A 107 0.56 -12.94 -1.99
N ARG A 108 -0.10 -13.81 -1.20
CA ARG A 108 -1.55 -13.76 -0.94
C ARG A 108 -2.03 -12.45 -0.31
N GLY A 109 -1.16 -11.73 0.40
CA GLY A 109 -1.45 -10.42 0.97
C GLY A 109 -1.46 -9.29 -0.06
N SER A 110 -0.83 -9.52 -1.22
CA SER A 110 -0.67 -8.53 -2.26
C SER A 110 -1.96 -8.32 -3.06
N ARG A 111 -2.34 -7.05 -3.26
CA ARG A 111 -3.46 -6.65 -4.13
C ARG A 111 -3.00 -5.67 -5.21
N SER A 112 -2.53 -4.48 -4.81
CA SER A 112 -2.00 -3.49 -5.78
C SER A 112 -0.75 -4.01 -6.49
N ALA A 113 0.20 -4.62 -5.75
CA ALA A 113 1.41 -5.16 -6.36
C ALA A 113 1.10 -6.34 -7.31
N ALA A 114 0.11 -7.19 -7.00
CA ALA A 114 -0.34 -8.23 -7.91
C ALA A 114 -0.94 -7.67 -9.21
N ALA A 115 -1.72 -6.58 -9.12
CA ALA A 115 -2.23 -5.87 -10.30
C ALA A 115 -1.10 -5.22 -11.09
N LEU A 116 -0.16 -4.55 -10.39
CA LEU A 116 1.02 -3.94 -10.98
C LEU A 116 1.89 -4.97 -11.72
N THR A 117 2.15 -6.15 -11.12
CA THR A 117 2.91 -7.23 -11.75
C THR A 117 2.29 -7.66 -13.07
N ARG A 118 0.96 -7.82 -13.11
CA ARG A 118 0.24 -8.19 -14.35
C ARG A 118 0.41 -7.16 -15.45
N ILE A 119 0.26 -5.88 -15.09
CA ILE A 119 0.42 -4.75 -16.02
C ILE A 119 1.86 -4.70 -16.54
N LEU A 120 2.85 -4.72 -15.64
CA LEU A 120 4.26 -4.60 -16.04
C LEU A 120 4.73 -5.75 -16.92
N LEU A 121 4.35 -6.99 -16.59
CA LEU A 121 4.70 -8.15 -17.42
C LEU A 121 4.09 -8.07 -18.82
N ALA A 122 2.86 -7.59 -18.92
CA ALA A 122 2.21 -7.41 -20.23
C ALA A 122 2.80 -6.23 -21.03
N GLU A 123 2.92 -5.05 -20.41
CA GLU A 123 3.31 -3.82 -21.10
C GLU A 123 4.80 -3.74 -21.46
N LEU A 124 5.69 -4.17 -20.55
CA LEU A 124 7.14 -4.08 -20.77
C LEU A 124 7.74 -5.34 -21.43
N TYR A 125 7.15 -6.51 -21.14
CA TYR A 125 7.77 -7.79 -21.51
C TYR A 125 6.91 -8.64 -22.45
N GLY A 126 5.70 -8.22 -22.78
CA GLY A 126 4.77 -8.97 -23.61
C GLY A 126 4.37 -10.33 -23.03
N ALA A 127 4.55 -10.53 -21.71
CA ALA A 127 4.33 -11.79 -21.04
C ALA A 127 2.93 -11.83 -20.37
N GLN A 128 2.24 -12.97 -20.54
CA GLN A 128 0.92 -13.22 -19.92
C GLN A 128 0.95 -14.57 -19.19
N PRO A 129 1.69 -14.64 -18.06
CA PRO A 129 1.83 -15.89 -17.32
C PRO A 129 0.55 -16.24 -16.57
N GLU A 130 0.47 -17.50 -16.13
CA GLU A 130 -0.48 -17.93 -15.11
C GLU A 130 -0.06 -17.37 -13.74
N PHE A 131 -1.04 -16.95 -12.92
CA PHE A 131 -0.80 -16.35 -11.61
C PHE A 131 -1.41 -17.22 -10.51
N VAL A 132 -0.56 -17.64 -9.56
CA VAL A 132 -0.94 -18.53 -8.46
C VAL A 132 -0.76 -17.79 -7.13
N SER A 133 -1.80 -17.76 -6.28
CA SER A 133 -1.70 -17.14 -4.94
C SER A 133 -1.00 -18.10 -3.96
N CYS A 134 0.08 -17.64 -3.34
CA CYS A 134 0.92 -18.45 -2.45
C CYS A 134 1.15 -17.76 -1.09
N LYS A 135 1.63 -18.52 -0.11
CA LYS A 135 2.27 -17.94 1.10
C LYS A 135 3.58 -17.26 0.68
N PRO A 136 4.02 -16.18 1.36
CA PRO A 136 5.22 -15.43 1.00
C PRO A 136 6.51 -16.15 1.46
N GLU A 137 6.76 -17.32 0.93
CA GLU A 137 7.93 -18.16 1.19
C GLU A 137 8.70 -18.31 -0.14
N LEU A 138 9.73 -17.48 -0.35
CA LEU A 138 10.41 -17.32 -1.65
C LEU A 138 10.84 -18.64 -2.26
N ASP A 139 11.52 -19.49 -1.48
CA ASP A 139 12.04 -20.76 -2.00
C ASP A 139 10.91 -21.69 -2.47
N THR A 140 9.84 -21.80 -1.68
CA THR A 140 8.65 -22.59 -2.03
C THR A 140 7.95 -22.04 -3.28
N MET A 141 7.88 -20.71 -3.41
CA MET A 141 7.28 -20.04 -4.56
C MET A 141 8.08 -20.30 -5.84
N LEU A 142 9.42 -20.20 -5.78
CA LEU A 142 10.30 -20.43 -6.92
C LEU A 142 10.44 -21.91 -7.32
N LEU A 143 10.18 -22.84 -6.40
CA LEU A 143 10.09 -24.27 -6.74
C LEU A 143 8.86 -24.60 -7.59
N SER A 144 7.81 -23.80 -7.48
CA SER A 144 6.52 -24.07 -8.14
C SER A 144 6.21 -23.14 -9.32
N CYS A 145 6.88 -21.97 -9.41
CA CYS A 145 6.64 -20.98 -10.45
C CYS A 145 7.96 -20.41 -11.00
N ASP A 146 7.91 -19.87 -12.22
CA ASP A 146 9.05 -19.24 -12.89
C ASP A 146 9.46 -17.93 -12.22
N ALA A 147 8.55 -17.25 -11.55
CA ALA A 147 8.80 -16.03 -10.79
C ALA A 147 7.93 -15.96 -9.53
N ALA A 148 8.36 -15.15 -8.56
CA ALA A 148 7.71 -14.98 -7.27
C ALA A 148 7.63 -13.50 -6.89
N LEU A 149 6.42 -12.99 -6.61
CA LEU A 149 6.18 -11.65 -6.09
C LEU A 149 6.17 -11.69 -4.56
N LEU A 150 7.05 -10.94 -3.93
CA LEU A 150 7.01 -10.65 -2.50
C LEU A 150 6.71 -9.18 -2.24
N ILE A 151 6.04 -8.91 -1.10
CA ILE A 151 5.73 -7.56 -0.65
C ILE A 151 6.12 -7.34 0.81
N GLY A 152 6.19 -6.07 1.21
CA GLY A 152 6.39 -5.65 2.59
C GLY A 152 7.69 -6.19 3.18
N ASP A 153 7.61 -6.66 4.41
CA ASP A 153 8.75 -7.12 5.19
C ASP A 153 9.46 -8.31 4.52
N SER A 154 8.71 -9.25 3.95
CA SER A 154 9.28 -10.38 3.21
C SER A 154 10.12 -9.93 2.01
N ALA A 155 9.68 -8.90 1.27
CA ALA A 155 10.45 -8.36 0.16
C ALA A 155 11.69 -7.58 0.62
N LEU A 156 11.61 -6.88 1.76
CA LEU A 156 12.73 -6.14 2.34
C LEU A 156 13.85 -7.08 2.80
N THR A 157 13.50 -8.22 3.40
CA THR A 157 14.44 -9.14 4.04
C THR A 157 14.91 -10.27 3.13
N SER A 158 14.22 -10.54 2.01
CA SER A 158 14.60 -11.63 1.11
C SER A 158 15.77 -11.26 0.20
N SER A 159 16.71 -12.21 0.07
CA SER A 159 17.80 -12.18 -0.90
C SER A 159 17.52 -13.15 -2.04
N ALA A 160 17.97 -12.81 -3.25
CA ALA A 160 17.83 -13.70 -4.40
C ALA A 160 18.72 -14.94 -4.28
N PRO A 161 18.19 -16.14 -4.53
CA PRO A 161 19.02 -17.33 -4.72
C PRO A 161 19.92 -17.16 -5.96
N PRO A 162 21.01 -17.94 -6.08
CA PRO A 162 21.85 -17.94 -7.28
C PRO A 162 21.06 -18.21 -8.55
N GLY A 163 21.27 -17.38 -9.58
CA GLY A 163 20.58 -17.51 -10.87
C GLY A 163 19.15 -16.94 -10.90
N VAL A 164 18.74 -16.24 -9.87
CA VAL A 164 17.44 -15.54 -9.82
C VAL A 164 17.66 -14.03 -9.90
N ASP A 165 17.06 -13.39 -10.87
CA ASP A 165 17.06 -11.94 -11.04
C ASP A 165 15.99 -11.29 -10.15
N VAL A 166 16.26 -10.05 -9.70
CA VAL A 166 15.37 -9.28 -8.85
C VAL A 166 14.94 -7.99 -9.56
N PHE A 167 13.64 -7.82 -9.69
CA PHE A 167 13.02 -6.62 -10.26
C PHE A 167 12.25 -5.87 -9.19
N ASP A 168 12.64 -4.63 -8.92
CA ASP A 168 11.87 -3.72 -8.06
C ASP A 168 10.71 -3.14 -8.86
N LEU A 169 9.47 -3.44 -8.46
CA LEU A 169 8.31 -3.06 -9.26
C LEU A 169 8.01 -1.55 -9.27
N GLY A 170 8.54 -0.80 -8.32
CA GLY A 170 8.48 0.67 -8.36
C GLY A 170 9.40 1.22 -9.45
N ARG A 171 10.60 0.66 -9.60
CA ARG A 171 11.55 1.01 -10.67
C ARG A 171 10.98 0.64 -12.04
N GLU A 172 10.42 -0.55 -12.19
CA GLU A 172 9.78 -0.99 -13.44
C GLU A 172 8.59 -0.10 -13.82
N TRP A 173 7.77 0.29 -12.84
CA TRP A 173 6.67 1.23 -13.06
C TRP A 173 7.16 2.60 -13.52
N TYR A 174 8.19 3.11 -12.87
CA TYR A 174 8.77 4.39 -13.25
C TYR A 174 9.39 4.35 -14.65
N GLN A 175 10.02 3.23 -15.02
CA GLN A 175 10.53 3.01 -16.39
C GLN A 175 9.41 3.02 -17.43
N LEU A 176 8.25 2.42 -17.12
CA LEU A 176 7.10 2.38 -18.04
C LEU A 176 6.42 3.75 -18.19
N THR A 177 6.29 4.51 -17.09
CA THR A 177 5.36 5.65 -17.04
C THR A 177 6.02 7.00 -16.76
N GLY A 178 7.23 7.01 -16.19
CA GLY A 178 7.87 8.22 -15.65
C GLY A 178 7.19 8.78 -14.39
N LEU A 179 6.24 8.06 -13.78
CA LEU A 179 5.42 8.51 -12.67
C LEU A 179 5.66 7.69 -11.40
N PRO A 180 5.42 8.27 -10.19
CA PRO A 180 5.40 7.52 -8.95
C PRO A 180 4.29 6.46 -8.93
N PHE A 181 4.41 5.46 -8.03
CA PHE A 181 3.36 4.48 -7.78
C PHE A 181 2.78 4.63 -6.37
N VAL A 182 1.44 4.60 -6.28
CA VAL A 182 0.70 4.64 -5.00
C VAL A 182 0.30 3.21 -4.62
N TYR A 183 0.95 2.66 -3.62
CA TYR A 183 0.75 1.27 -3.15
C TYR A 183 -0.48 1.11 -2.27
N ALA A 184 -0.72 2.10 -1.42
CA ALA A 184 -1.84 2.10 -0.49
C ALA A 184 -2.47 3.49 -0.37
N LEU A 185 -3.75 3.51 -0.07
CA LEU A 185 -4.56 4.70 0.20
C LEU A 185 -5.25 4.55 1.54
N CYS A 186 -5.56 5.68 2.19
CA CYS A 186 -6.51 5.65 3.28
C CYS A 186 -7.93 5.72 2.73
N ALA A 187 -8.81 4.85 3.22
CA ALA A 187 -10.22 4.83 2.85
C ALA A 187 -11.13 4.76 4.08
N VAL A 188 -12.32 5.30 3.95
CA VAL A 188 -13.42 5.23 4.91
C VAL A 188 -14.67 4.69 4.22
N ARG A 189 -15.66 4.20 4.99
CA ARG A 189 -17.00 3.87 4.46
C ARG A 189 -17.96 5.03 4.58
N ASP A 190 -17.90 5.77 5.68
CA ASP A 190 -18.73 6.95 5.90
C ASP A 190 -18.01 8.20 5.40
N PRO A 191 -18.51 8.88 4.35
CA PRO A 191 -17.92 10.12 3.84
C PRO A 191 -17.79 11.23 4.89
N LEU A 192 -18.60 11.21 5.93
CA LEU A 192 -18.57 12.21 7.02
C LEU A 192 -17.29 12.11 7.86
N LEU A 193 -16.63 10.94 7.86
CA LEU A 193 -15.40 10.70 8.61
C LEU A 193 -14.13 11.19 7.87
N VAL A 194 -14.22 11.56 6.60
CA VAL A 194 -13.03 11.91 5.77
C VAL A 194 -12.21 13.01 6.42
N GLY A 195 -12.83 14.10 6.90
CA GLY A 195 -12.13 15.23 7.52
C GLY A 195 -11.45 14.86 8.84
N GLU A 196 -12.13 14.10 9.70
CA GLU A 196 -11.61 13.65 10.99
C GLU A 196 -10.43 12.67 10.79
N VAL A 197 -10.59 11.69 9.91
CA VAL A 197 -9.55 10.70 9.59
C VAL A 197 -8.35 11.38 8.93
N TYR A 198 -8.56 12.34 8.03
CA TYR A 198 -7.47 13.12 7.44
C TYR A 198 -6.66 13.86 8.50
N GLY A 199 -7.32 14.63 9.38
CA GLY A 199 -6.64 15.37 10.45
C GLY A 199 -5.86 14.48 11.40
N LEU A 200 -6.40 13.33 11.74
CA LEU A 200 -5.77 12.33 12.59
C LEU A 200 -4.53 11.71 11.91
N LEU A 201 -4.64 11.33 10.64
CA LEU A 201 -3.54 10.69 9.91
C LEU A 201 -2.41 11.66 9.57
N ILE A 202 -2.71 12.89 9.14
CA ILE A 202 -1.67 13.88 8.86
C ILE A 202 -0.87 14.19 10.13
N THR A 203 -1.54 14.37 11.28
CA THR A 203 -0.89 14.54 12.57
C THR A 203 -0.03 13.33 12.93
N SER A 204 -0.52 12.12 12.64
CA SER A 204 0.22 10.88 12.90
C SER A 204 1.46 10.75 12.02
N VAL A 205 1.38 11.11 10.75
CA VAL A 205 2.54 11.14 9.85
C VAL A 205 3.59 12.13 10.36
N GLU A 206 3.21 13.35 10.69
CA GLU A 206 4.12 14.39 11.19
C GLU A 206 4.83 13.95 12.48
N LYS A 207 4.07 13.45 13.46
CA LYS A 207 4.61 12.96 14.72
C LYS A 207 5.47 11.70 14.56
N GLY A 208 5.11 10.82 13.64
CA GLY A 208 5.88 9.63 13.30
C GLY A 208 7.23 9.99 12.67
N GLN A 209 7.26 10.98 11.79
CA GLN A 209 8.51 11.49 11.20
C GLN A 209 9.43 12.12 12.25
N GLN A 210 8.89 12.83 13.25
CA GLN A 210 9.68 13.36 14.38
C GLN A 210 10.33 12.24 15.20
N ARG A 211 9.74 11.06 15.25
CA ARG A 211 10.22 9.87 15.97
C ARG A 211 10.88 8.82 15.08
N LEU A 212 11.20 9.16 13.85
CA LEU A 212 11.61 8.18 12.84
C LEU A 212 12.89 7.43 13.22
N GLY A 213 13.84 8.06 13.93
CA GLY A 213 15.02 7.37 14.44
C GLY A 213 14.70 6.22 15.42
N GLU A 214 13.65 6.36 16.23
CA GLU A 214 13.16 5.30 17.10
C GLU A 214 12.51 4.17 16.29
N VAL A 215 11.68 4.51 15.28
CA VAL A 215 11.07 3.56 14.37
C VAL A 215 12.13 2.75 13.63
N VAL A 216 13.14 3.42 13.07
CA VAL A 216 14.27 2.79 12.38
C VAL A 216 14.96 1.76 13.29
N ARG A 217 15.34 2.16 14.50
CA ARG A 217 16.03 1.25 15.44
C ARG A 217 15.20 0.00 15.76
N LEU A 218 13.91 0.17 16.08
CA LEU A 218 13.05 -0.95 16.46
C LEU A 218 12.73 -1.87 15.28
N GLU A 219 12.50 -1.32 14.11
CA GLU A 219 12.20 -2.12 12.91
C GLU A 219 13.47 -2.79 12.36
N ALA A 220 14.65 -2.17 12.49
CA ALA A 220 15.92 -2.80 12.14
C ALA A 220 16.18 -4.05 13.00
N GLU A 221 16.00 -3.93 14.32
CA GLU A 221 16.11 -5.06 15.25
C GLU A 221 15.07 -6.15 14.90
N ARG A 222 13.81 -5.77 14.65
CA ARG A 222 12.73 -6.73 14.34
C ARG A 222 12.95 -7.48 13.03
N LEU A 223 13.47 -6.80 12.00
CA LEU A 223 13.66 -7.36 10.66
C LEU A 223 15.06 -7.97 10.44
N GLY A 224 16.01 -7.75 11.36
CA GLY A 224 17.39 -8.17 11.20
C GLY A 224 18.09 -7.43 10.05
N LEU A 225 17.75 -6.17 9.83
CA LEU A 225 18.34 -5.30 8.81
C LEU A 225 19.22 -4.23 9.44
N GLU A 226 20.20 -3.74 8.66
CA GLU A 226 20.99 -2.58 9.09
C GLU A 226 20.12 -1.33 9.21
N PRO A 227 20.29 -0.51 10.27
CA PRO A 227 19.47 0.70 10.48
C PRO A 227 19.49 1.67 9.29
N GLU A 228 20.63 1.77 8.60
CA GLU A 228 20.81 2.63 7.42
C GLU A 228 19.87 2.25 6.26
N VAL A 229 19.60 0.96 6.09
CA VAL A 229 18.67 0.44 5.06
C VAL A 229 17.25 0.93 5.37
N LEU A 230 16.82 0.86 6.63
CA LEU A 230 15.49 1.31 7.01
C LEU A 230 15.37 2.83 7.09
N ASP A 231 16.44 3.54 7.48
CA ASP A 231 16.45 5.01 7.42
C ASP A 231 16.28 5.49 5.99
N HIS A 232 17.01 4.90 5.05
CA HIS A 232 16.83 5.17 3.61
C HIS A 232 15.41 4.82 3.14
N TYR A 233 14.89 3.67 3.52
CA TYR A 233 13.54 3.23 3.16
C TYR A 233 12.47 4.23 3.62
N PHE A 234 12.49 4.65 4.88
CA PHE A 234 11.47 5.55 5.43
C PHE A 234 11.64 7.02 5.01
N ARG A 235 12.88 7.52 4.84
CA ARG A 235 13.14 8.94 4.52
C ARG A 235 13.31 9.20 3.03
N GLY A 236 13.97 8.27 2.34
CA GLY A 236 14.38 8.45 0.95
C GLY A 236 13.39 7.86 -0.06
N VAL A 237 12.70 6.79 0.32
CA VAL A 237 11.86 6.01 -0.60
C VAL A 237 10.38 6.29 -0.41
N LEU A 238 9.87 6.16 0.82
CA LEU A 238 8.42 6.24 1.07
C LEU A 238 7.93 7.67 1.26
N ARG A 239 6.75 7.94 0.73
CA ARG A 239 5.94 9.14 1.00
C ARG A 239 4.58 8.75 1.56
N TYR A 240 4.12 9.52 2.57
CA TYR A 240 2.84 9.32 3.22
C TYR A 240 1.83 10.43 2.90
N VAL A 241 2.33 11.61 2.53
CA VAL A 241 1.53 12.72 2.01
C VAL A 241 1.70 12.73 0.51
N LEU A 242 0.60 12.51 -0.21
CA LEU A 242 0.61 12.37 -1.66
C LEU A 242 0.76 13.73 -2.34
N THR A 243 1.60 13.77 -3.35
CA THR A 243 1.81 14.92 -4.24
C THR A 243 0.91 14.84 -5.46
N PRO A 244 0.76 15.93 -6.23
CA PRO A 244 0.05 15.89 -7.53
C PRO A 244 0.63 14.87 -8.52
N GLU A 245 1.95 14.59 -8.45
CA GLU A 245 2.59 13.56 -9.28
C GLU A 245 2.18 12.15 -8.83
N ASP A 246 2.07 11.89 -7.51
CA ASP A 246 1.56 10.62 -6.99
C ASP A 246 0.11 10.38 -7.46
N GLU A 247 -0.72 11.42 -7.46
CA GLU A 247 -2.09 11.34 -7.99
C GLU A 247 -2.12 11.09 -9.50
N ALA A 248 -1.19 11.68 -10.27
CA ALA A 248 -1.07 11.38 -11.70
C ALA A 248 -0.66 9.91 -11.92
N GLY A 249 0.28 9.40 -11.12
CA GLY A 249 0.67 7.99 -11.13
C GLY A 249 -0.49 7.06 -10.77
N LEU A 250 -1.29 7.43 -9.76
CA LEU A 250 -2.49 6.67 -9.40
C LEU A 250 -3.53 6.63 -10.54
N ARG A 251 -3.78 7.77 -11.20
CA ARG A 251 -4.67 7.81 -12.36
C ARG A 251 -4.17 6.91 -13.49
N LYS A 252 -2.87 6.98 -13.81
CA LYS A 252 -2.27 6.11 -14.82
C LYS A 252 -2.37 4.63 -14.47
N PHE A 253 -2.20 4.29 -13.19
CA PHE A 253 -2.40 2.91 -12.72
C PHE A 253 -3.85 2.43 -12.91
N VAL A 254 -4.83 3.25 -12.56
CA VAL A 254 -6.26 2.91 -12.72
C VAL A 254 -6.62 2.76 -14.20
N GLU A 255 -6.11 3.65 -15.07
CA GLU A 255 -6.27 3.55 -16.53
C GLU A 255 -5.77 2.20 -17.05
N LEU A 256 -4.52 1.84 -16.74
CA LEU A 256 -3.93 0.57 -17.19
C LEU A 256 -4.63 -0.64 -16.54
N ALA A 257 -4.99 -0.54 -15.26
CA ALA A 257 -5.74 -1.59 -14.58
C ALA A 257 -7.12 -1.84 -15.21
N ALA A 258 -7.79 -0.78 -15.69
CA ALA A 258 -9.04 -0.92 -16.43
C ALA A 258 -8.82 -1.54 -17.82
N ALA A 259 -7.77 -1.13 -18.54
CA ALA A 259 -7.40 -1.70 -19.84
C ALA A 259 -7.10 -3.20 -19.75
N HIS A 260 -6.50 -3.65 -18.64
CA HIS A 260 -6.22 -5.06 -18.36
C HIS A 260 -7.37 -5.80 -17.65
N GLY A 261 -8.56 -5.19 -17.49
CA GLY A 261 -9.71 -5.82 -16.84
C GLY A 261 -9.55 -6.09 -15.34
N LEU A 262 -8.63 -5.40 -14.68
CA LEU A 262 -8.33 -5.58 -13.25
C LEU A 262 -9.23 -4.73 -12.34
N VAL A 263 -9.81 -3.66 -12.89
CA VAL A 263 -10.84 -2.81 -12.27
C VAL A 263 -11.90 -2.47 -13.29
N ALA A 264 -13.07 -1.98 -12.85
CA ALA A 264 -14.12 -1.57 -13.76
C ALA A 264 -13.71 -0.32 -14.60
N PRO A 265 -14.13 -0.19 -15.87
CA PRO A 265 -13.82 0.98 -16.71
C PRO A 265 -14.28 2.32 -16.13
N SER A 266 -15.26 2.33 -15.23
CA SER A 266 -15.77 3.52 -14.55
C SER A 266 -14.95 3.93 -13.31
N ALA A 267 -13.92 3.17 -12.95
CA ALA A 267 -13.15 3.37 -11.72
C ALA A 267 -12.47 4.75 -11.64
N ASP A 268 -12.06 5.33 -12.77
CA ASP A 268 -11.43 6.65 -12.84
C ASP A 268 -12.32 7.79 -12.29
N ARG A 269 -13.64 7.65 -12.38
CA ARG A 269 -14.60 8.64 -11.83
C ARG A 269 -14.52 8.78 -10.31
N SER A 270 -14.07 7.78 -9.60
CA SER A 270 -13.98 7.77 -8.14
C SER A 270 -12.88 8.71 -7.61
N ILE A 271 -11.79 8.93 -8.35
CA ILE A 271 -10.70 9.86 -7.99
C ILE A 271 -11.20 11.31 -8.05
N CYS A 272 -12.02 11.66 -9.06
CA CYS A 272 -12.54 13.01 -9.25
C CYS A 272 -13.54 13.47 -8.17
N VAL A 273 -14.28 12.55 -7.55
CA VAL A 273 -15.31 12.89 -6.55
C VAL A 273 -14.68 13.29 -5.21
N ALA A 274 -13.55 12.67 -4.84
CA ALA A 274 -12.84 13.00 -3.60
C ALA A 274 -12.20 14.41 -3.67
N GLN A 275 -11.68 14.84 -4.82
CA GLN A 275 -11.05 16.15 -4.99
C GLN A 275 -12.03 17.33 -4.98
N ARG A 276 -13.28 17.15 -5.45
CA ARG A 276 -14.27 18.24 -5.55
C ARG A 276 -14.93 18.63 -4.22
N ARG A 277 -14.77 17.84 -3.15
CA ARG A 277 -15.42 18.12 -1.86
C ARG A 277 -14.58 18.98 -0.90
N PHE A 278 -13.31 19.25 -1.24
CA PHE A 278 -12.37 20.01 -0.41
C PHE A 278 -11.82 21.31 -1.07
N GLN A 279 -12.38 21.72 -2.21
CA GLN A 279 -12.26 23.07 -2.78
C GLN A 279 -13.51 23.91 -2.43
#